data_de6c08964b2aac82bcb851c3c442faf6
#
_entry.id   de6c08964b2aac82bcb851c3c442faf6
#
_cell.length_a   1.000
_cell.length_b   1.000
_cell.length_c   1.000
_cell.angle_alpha   90.00
_cell.angle_beta   90.00
_cell.angle_gamma   90.00
#
_symmetry.space_group_name_H-M   'P 1'
#
loop_
_entity.id
_entity.type
_entity.pdbx_description
1 polymer ?
#
loop_
_entity_poly.entity_id
_entity_poly.type
_entity_poly.pdbx_seq_one_letter_code
_entity_poly.pdbx_strand_id
1 'polypeptide(L)'
;MSGQWGGQGHNQGQGPGRGEWTGVSIFGVVLVVIGAIFLVDQLGVFHFAWRVFWPVLLIAIGAVLVLNAAARHESRARAHGTGSAQTAIPRDGAGRLELEVGVGAGTFRLAGGSSQLVEVQSSVSDIAAQQRHEGDLVQVRLRQDMASFGAWRGATSWQILLASEVPTRLKFDAGAGNFDLDLSTLTIVEARLQVGAARTRIVLPRPRGAITVAITGGASTFTLEVPPGVEYQFESSGGLTSVDGVTRSAGYATAADRVLVRFTGGASSVHIG
;
A
#
# COMPACT_ATOMS: atom_id res chain seq x y z
N MET A 1 -60.95 -32.82 -40.48
CA MET A 1 -60.69 -31.65 -41.34
C MET A 1 -59.41 -31.11 -40.87
N SER A 2 -58.30 -31.54 -41.46
CA SER A 2 -57.52 -30.89 -42.52
C SER A 2 -56.84 -29.62 -41.98
N GLY A 3 -55.54 -29.44 -41.97
CA GLY A 3 -54.43 -29.81 -42.78
C GLY A 3 -53.20 -29.07 -42.12
N GLN A 4 -52.09 -29.63 -41.90
CA GLN A 4 -50.98 -29.85 -42.82
C GLN A 4 -50.21 -28.60 -43.30
N TRP A 5 -48.87 -28.76 -43.18
CA TRP A 5 -47.75 -28.15 -43.88
C TRP A 5 -47.24 -26.82 -43.26
N GLY A 6 -45.97 -26.59 -43.04
CA GLY A 6 -44.73 -27.20 -43.52
C GLY A 6 -43.72 -26.06 -43.73
N GLY A 7 -42.46 -26.29 -43.57
CA GLY A 7 -41.41 -25.35 -43.95
C GLY A 7 -40.30 -25.27 -42.88
N GLN A 8 -39.39 -26.03 -42.92
CA GLN A 8 -37.98 -26.18 -43.44
C GLN A 8 -37.32 -24.84 -43.81
N GLY A 9 -36.15 -24.66 -43.27
CA GLY A 9 -35.15 -23.73 -43.75
C GLY A 9 -34.13 -23.48 -42.66
N HIS A 10 -33.07 -24.26 -42.55
CA HIS A 10 -31.75 -24.02 -43.11
C HIS A 10 -31.27 -22.59 -42.81
N ASN A 11 -30.16 -22.35 -42.09
CA ASN A 11 -28.76 -22.75 -42.35
C ASN A 11 -27.92 -22.20 -41.23
N GLN A 12 -27.09 -22.99 -40.60
CA GLN A 12 -25.61 -23.02 -40.78
C GLN A 12 -24.95 -21.63 -40.88
N GLY A 13 -24.26 -21.27 -39.86
CA GLY A 13 -23.31 -20.20 -39.78
C GLY A 13 -22.37 -20.44 -38.61
N GLN A 14 -21.70 -21.60 -38.63
CA GLN A 14 -20.51 -21.80 -37.82
C GLN A 14 -19.41 -20.86 -38.34
N GLY A 15 -19.23 -19.71 -37.70
CA GLY A 15 -18.01 -18.92 -37.82
C GLY A 15 -16.94 -19.55 -36.93
N PRO A 16 -15.71 -19.74 -37.41
CA PRO A 16 -14.66 -20.37 -36.63
C PRO A 16 -14.25 -19.46 -35.47
N GLY A 17 -14.27 -20.05 -34.27
CA GLY A 17 -13.71 -19.44 -33.06
C GLY A 17 -12.28 -18.94 -33.32
N ARG A 18 -12.11 -17.65 -33.21
CA ARG A 18 -10.78 -17.05 -33.11
C ARG A 18 -10.28 -17.34 -31.71
N GLY A 19 -9.29 -18.22 -31.69
CA GLY A 19 -8.69 -18.81 -30.53
C GLY A 19 -8.21 -17.79 -29.51
N GLU A 20 -8.58 -18.06 -28.29
CA GLU A 20 -7.88 -17.61 -27.08
C GLU A 20 -6.47 -18.24 -27.02
N TRP A 21 -5.51 -17.66 -27.70
CA TRP A 21 -4.14 -18.16 -27.77
C TRP A 21 -3.09 -17.14 -27.31
N THR A 22 -3.41 -16.24 -26.41
CA THR A 22 -2.47 -15.18 -26.04
C THR A 22 -1.91 -15.24 -24.61
N GLY A 23 -2.38 -16.15 -23.76
CA GLY A 23 -1.87 -16.25 -22.36
C GLY A 23 -0.86 -17.37 -22.12
N VAL A 24 -0.91 -18.44 -22.89
CA VAL A 24 -0.11 -19.65 -22.64
C VAL A 24 1.24 -19.63 -23.39
N SER A 25 1.33 -18.86 -24.48
CA SER A 25 2.49 -18.90 -25.40
C SER A 25 3.77 -18.30 -24.82
N ILE A 26 3.70 -17.25 -24.00
CA ILE A 26 4.91 -16.57 -23.48
C ILE A 26 5.58 -17.42 -22.41
N PHE A 27 4.81 -18.04 -21.53
CA PHE A 27 5.35 -18.91 -20.49
C PHE A 27 5.94 -20.19 -21.09
N GLY A 28 5.28 -20.76 -22.10
CA GLY A 28 5.77 -21.93 -22.82
C GLY A 28 7.08 -21.64 -23.58
N VAL A 29 7.18 -20.50 -24.25
CA VAL A 29 8.39 -20.08 -24.96
C VAL A 29 9.55 -19.86 -24.00
N VAL A 30 9.32 -19.21 -22.87
CA VAL A 30 10.35 -19.02 -21.83
C VAL A 30 10.83 -20.36 -21.26
N LEU A 31 9.93 -21.30 -21.04
CA LEU A 31 10.26 -22.63 -20.52
C LEU A 31 11.05 -23.47 -21.52
N VAL A 32 10.71 -23.36 -22.81
CA VAL A 32 11.46 -24.01 -23.92
C VAL A 32 12.86 -23.41 -24.06
N VAL A 33 13.01 -22.10 -23.94
CA VAL A 33 14.32 -21.43 -24.00
C VAL A 33 15.19 -21.83 -22.83
N ILE A 34 14.65 -21.90 -21.64
CA ILE A 34 15.36 -22.34 -20.43
C ILE A 34 15.76 -23.82 -20.58
N GLY A 35 14.86 -24.68 -21.08
CA GLY A 35 15.13 -26.07 -21.31
C GLY A 35 16.22 -26.29 -22.38
N ALA A 36 16.21 -25.53 -23.45
CA ALA A 36 17.24 -25.58 -24.50
C ALA A 36 18.61 -25.15 -23.98
N ILE A 37 18.67 -24.11 -23.15
CA ILE A 37 19.91 -23.67 -22.53
C ILE A 37 20.47 -24.74 -21.57
N PHE A 38 19.61 -25.42 -20.79
CA PHE A 38 20.00 -26.51 -19.92
C PHE A 38 20.53 -27.73 -20.71
N LEU A 39 19.94 -27.97 -21.86
CA LEU A 39 20.36 -29.09 -22.75
C LEU A 39 21.72 -28.82 -23.39
N VAL A 40 22.01 -27.57 -23.75
CA VAL A 40 23.31 -27.14 -24.28
C VAL A 40 24.40 -27.18 -23.21
N ASP A 41 24.07 -26.91 -21.97
CA ASP A 41 25.00 -26.99 -20.81
C ASP A 41 25.40 -28.44 -20.51
N GLN A 42 24.49 -29.41 -20.68
CA GLN A 42 24.76 -30.85 -20.55
C GLN A 42 25.74 -31.39 -21.64
N LEU A 43 25.84 -30.75 -22.77
CA LEU A 43 26.73 -31.15 -23.86
C LEU A 43 28.20 -30.75 -23.66
N GLY A 44 28.52 -30.11 -22.52
CA GLY A 44 29.90 -29.84 -22.08
C GLY A 44 30.65 -28.80 -22.90
N VAL A 45 29.99 -28.06 -23.79
CA VAL A 45 30.62 -27.12 -24.72
C VAL A 45 30.94 -25.77 -24.12
N PHE A 46 30.33 -25.41 -22.95
CA PHE A 46 30.43 -24.08 -22.39
C PHE A 46 30.55 -24.02 -20.87
N HIS A 47 31.75 -24.25 -20.33
CA HIS A 47 32.07 -23.90 -18.93
C HIS A 47 32.13 -22.37 -18.66
N PHE A 48 32.01 -21.57 -19.69
CA PHE A 48 32.05 -20.09 -19.63
C PHE A 48 30.66 -19.44 -19.50
N ALA A 49 29.59 -20.21 -19.75
CA ALA A 49 28.25 -19.64 -19.92
C ALA A 49 27.57 -19.15 -18.63
N TRP A 50 27.87 -19.73 -17.46
CA TRP A 50 27.17 -19.37 -16.19
C TRP A 50 27.41 -17.94 -15.74
N ARG A 51 28.62 -17.43 -16.00
CA ARG A 51 29.01 -16.07 -15.62
C ARG A 51 28.41 -14.99 -16.53
N VAL A 52 28.11 -15.33 -17.78
CA VAL A 52 27.48 -14.43 -18.76
C VAL A 52 25.97 -14.59 -18.78
N PHE A 53 25.47 -15.76 -18.43
CA PHE A 53 24.04 -16.09 -18.43
C PHE A 53 23.22 -15.18 -17.50
N TRP A 54 23.64 -14.98 -16.26
CA TRP A 54 22.92 -14.15 -15.29
C TRP A 54 22.80 -12.68 -15.72
N PRO A 55 23.85 -12.00 -16.19
CA PRO A 55 23.71 -10.63 -16.68
C PRO A 55 22.80 -10.54 -17.91
N VAL A 56 22.89 -11.49 -18.86
CA VAL A 56 22.04 -11.50 -20.06
C VAL A 56 20.58 -11.78 -19.72
N LEU A 57 20.32 -12.70 -18.80
CA LEU A 57 18.97 -12.99 -18.30
C LEU A 57 18.34 -11.75 -17.60
N LEU A 58 19.12 -11.07 -16.76
CA LEU A 58 18.65 -9.85 -16.09
C LEU A 58 18.38 -8.72 -17.10
N ILE A 59 19.23 -8.57 -18.11
CA ILE A 59 19.02 -7.59 -19.19
C ILE A 59 17.77 -7.96 -20.00
N ALA A 60 17.57 -9.23 -20.33
CA ALA A 60 16.40 -9.69 -21.06
C ALA A 60 15.10 -9.47 -20.26
N ILE A 61 15.09 -9.81 -18.97
CA ILE A 61 13.96 -9.54 -18.08
C ILE A 61 13.72 -8.03 -17.99
N GLY A 62 14.77 -7.23 -17.81
CA GLY A 62 14.68 -5.77 -17.78
C GLY A 62 14.11 -5.19 -19.08
N ALA A 63 14.57 -5.69 -20.24
CA ALA A 63 14.07 -5.28 -21.55
C ALA A 63 12.58 -5.63 -21.73
N VAL A 64 12.16 -6.84 -21.35
CA VAL A 64 10.75 -7.25 -21.40
C VAL A 64 9.88 -6.39 -20.50
N LEU A 65 10.35 -6.04 -19.30
CA LEU A 65 9.64 -5.15 -18.39
C LEU A 65 9.51 -3.73 -18.98
N VAL A 66 10.58 -3.22 -19.59
CA VAL A 66 10.57 -1.89 -20.24
C VAL A 66 9.66 -1.87 -21.47
N LEU A 67 9.71 -2.90 -22.33
CA LEU A 67 8.85 -3.00 -23.52
C LEU A 67 7.37 -3.16 -23.14
N ASN A 68 7.07 -3.96 -22.11
CA ASN A 68 5.69 -4.07 -21.58
C ASN A 68 5.20 -2.76 -20.93
N ALA A 69 6.08 -2.02 -20.28
CA ALA A 69 5.76 -0.71 -19.76
C ALA A 69 5.47 0.30 -20.91
N ALA A 70 6.28 0.28 -21.97
CA ALA A 70 6.11 1.17 -23.13
C ALA A 70 4.83 0.87 -23.92
N ALA A 71 4.51 -0.40 -24.16
CA ALA A 71 3.30 -0.82 -24.88
C ALA A 71 2.00 -0.44 -24.14
N ARG A 72 2.03 -0.40 -22.80
CA ARG A 72 0.89 0.06 -21.98
C ARG A 72 0.77 1.58 -21.93
N HIS A 73 1.82 2.32 -22.28
CA HIS A 73 1.84 3.78 -22.30
C HIS A 73 0.99 4.39 -23.42
N GLU A 74 0.97 3.80 -24.61
CA GLU A 74 0.22 4.37 -25.75
C GLU A 74 -1.31 4.31 -25.56
N SER A 75 -1.82 3.29 -24.87
CA SER A 75 -3.26 3.13 -24.66
C SER A 75 -3.80 4.00 -23.52
N ARG A 76 -2.96 4.45 -22.58
CA ARG A 76 -3.35 5.23 -21.40
C ARG A 76 -3.09 6.72 -21.47
N ALA A 77 -2.24 7.19 -22.41
CA ALA A 77 -1.93 8.61 -22.57
C ALA A 77 -3.14 9.49 -22.93
N ARG A 78 -4.25 8.89 -23.35
CA ARG A 78 -5.50 9.61 -23.69
C ARG A 78 -6.53 9.72 -22.56
N ALA A 79 -6.32 9.08 -21.41
CA ALA A 79 -7.33 9.00 -20.35
C ALA A 79 -6.96 9.64 -19.00
N HIS A 80 -5.70 10.07 -18.78
CA HIS A 80 -5.30 10.59 -17.49
C HIS A 80 -4.79 12.01 -17.60
N GLY A 81 -5.69 12.94 -17.30
CA GLY A 81 -5.32 14.29 -16.93
C GLY A 81 -4.42 14.26 -15.69
N THR A 82 -3.39 15.10 -15.65
CA THR A 82 -2.63 15.45 -14.45
C THR A 82 -3.56 16.21 -13.50
N GLY A 83 -4.48 15.50 -12.84
CA GLY A 83 -5.44 16.08 -11.90
C GLY A 83 -5.12 15.57 -10.49
N SER A 84 -5.01 16.52 -9.55
CA SER A 84 -5.09 16.19 -8.14
C SER A 84 -6.46 15.55 -7.86
N ALA A 85 -6.49 14.39 -7.21
CA ALA A 85 -7.73 13.80 -6.75
C ALA A 85 -8.04 14.34 -5.34
N GLN A 86 -9.25 14.81 -5.18
CA GLN A 86 -9.81 15.14 -3.87
C GLN A 86 -11.03 14.25 -3.65
N THR A 87 -11.04 13.53 -2.54
CA THR A 87 -12.15 12.68 -2.13
C THR A 87 -12.51 13.02 -0.70
N ALA A 88 -13.79 13.27 -0.45
CA ALA A 88 -14.32 13.50 0.88
C ALA A 88 -15.37 12.43 1.20
N ILE A 89 -15.26 11.82 2.35
CA ILE A 89 -16.21 10.87 2.89
C ILE A 89 -16.98 11.57 4.02
N PRO A 90 -18.29 11.76 3.89
CA PRO A 90 -19.08 12.47 4.88
C PRO A 90 -19.18 11.68 6.20
N ARG A 91 -19.52 12.37 7.27
CA ARG A 91 -19.65 11.76 8.60
C ARG A 91 -20.86 10.84 8.73
N ASP A 92 -21.97 11.16 8.09
CA ASP A 92 -23.22 10.39 7.98
C ASP A 92 -23.59 9.53 9.22
N GLY A 93 -23.46 10.13 10.42
CA GLY A 93 -23.75 9.42 11.67
C GLY A 93 -22.67 8.44 12.13
N ALA A 94 -21.46 8.48 11.57
CA ALA A 94 -20.35 7.64 11.97
C ALA A 94 -19.98 7.87 13.44
N GLY A 95 -20.20 6.85 14.27
CA GLY A 95 -19.75 6.82 15.67
C GLY A 95 -18.34 6.26 15.83
N ARG A 96 -17.86 5.49 14.85
CA ARG A 96 -16.52 4.88 14.84
C ARG A 96 -15.96 4.82 13.43
N LEU A 97 -14.65 4.98 13.29
CA LEU A 97 -13.93 4.86 12.03
C LEU A 97 -12.88 3.74 12.09
N GLU A 98 -12.87 2.88 11.11
CA GLU A 98 -11.77 1.98 10.83
C GLU A 98 -11.14 2.38 9.50
N LEU A 99 -9.92 2.93 9.57
CA LEU A 99 -9.21 3.44 8.41
C LEU A 99 -8.02 2.52 8.08
N GLU A 100 -8.06 1.93 6.90
CA GLU A 100 -6.93 1.18 6.33
C GLU A 100 -6.34 1.97 5.16
N VAL A 101 -5.07 2.31 5.25
CA VAL A 101 -4.34 3.05 4.21
C VAL A 101 -3.19 2.20 3.70
N GLY A 102 -3.16 1.93 2.40
CA GLY A 102 -2.08 1.22 1.73
C GLY A 102 -1.40 2.10 0.68
N VAL A 103 -0.14 2.48 0.92
CA VAL A 103 0.65 3.31 0.00
C VAL A 103 1.96 2.62 -0.38
N GLY A 104 2.33 2.70 -1.65
CA GLY A 104 3.58 2.11 -2.14
C GLY A 104 4.79 2.96 -1.78
N ALA A 105 4.95 4.10 -2.44
CA ALA A 105 6.08 5.01 -2.23
C ALA A 105 5.65 6.47 -2.40
N GLY A 106 6.29 7.38 -1.64
CA GLY A 106 6.02 8.80 -1.75
C GLY A 106 6.08 9.58 -0.45
N THR A 107 5.40 10.72 -0.42
CA THR A 107 5.21 11.54 0.76
C THR A 107 3.78 11.44 1.22
N PHE A 108 3.59 11.17 2.50
CA PHE A 108 2.27 11.00 3.08
C PHE A 108 2.15 11.83 4.36
N ARG A 109 1.04 12.56 4.48
CA ARG A 109 0.69 13.31 5.69
C ARG A 109 -0.69 12.92 6.17
N LEU A 110 -0.81 12.61 7.45
CA LEU A 110 -2.08 12.35 8.12
C LEU A 110 -2.20 13.25 9.34
N ALA A 111 -3.34 13.92 9.46
CA ALA A 111 -3.65 14.79 10.59
C ALA A 111 -5.14 14.80 10.90
N GLY A 112 -5.51 15.40 12.04
CA GLY A 112 -6.90 15.69 12.35
C GLY A 112 -7.35 17.04 11.82
N GLY A 113 -8.64 17.37 12.05
CA GLY A 113 -9.20 18.68 11.75
C GLY A 113 -10.11 18.74 10.53
N SER A 114 -10.48 17.61 9.95
CA SER A 114 -11.50 17.58 8.89
C SER A 114 -12.90 17.77 9.48
N SER A 115 -13.73 18.51 8.75
CA SER A 115 -15.18 18.57 8.99
C SER A 115 -15.92 17.33 8.46
N GLN A 116 -15.29 16.61 7.52
CA GLN A 116 -15.75 15.33 7.00
C GLN A 116 -15.20 14.19 7.85
N LEU A 117 -15.69 12.97 7.65
CA LEU A 117 -15.12 11.78 8.30
C LEU A 117 -13.67 11.55 7.86
N VAL A 118 -13.46 11.56 6.55
CA VAL A 118 -12.14 11.44 5.91
C VAL A 118 -12.09 12.38 4.72
N GLU A 119 -11.05 13.17 4.62
CA GLU A 119 -10.75 14.01 3.46
C GLU A 119 -9.38 13.61 2.93
N VAL A 120 -9.31 13.30 1.64
CA VAL A 120 -8.09 12.84 0.98
C VAL A 120 -7.77 13.78 -0.16
N GLN A 121 -6.56 14.29 -0.18
CA GLN A 121 -5.98 15.03 -1.31
C GLN A 121 -4.76 14.27 -1.79
N SER A 122 -4.68 14.03 -3.08
CA SER A 122 -3.55 13.34 -3.69
C SER A 122 -3.08 14.06 -4.95
N SER A 123 -1.77 14.04 -5.17
CA SER A 123 -1.18 14.52 -6.43
C SER A 123 -1.42 13.58 -7.61
N VAL A 124 -2.02 12.42 -7.39
CA VAL A 124 -2.36 11.43 -8.43
C VAL A 124 -3.82 11.05 -8.33
N SER A 125 -4.45 10.80 -9.48
CA SER A 125 -5.86 10.44 -9.57
C SER A 125 -6.17 8.98 -9.21
N ASP A 126 -5.14 8.15 -9.01
CA ASP A 126 -5.29 6.70 -8.87
C ASP A 126 -5.41 6.27 -7.40
N ILE A 127 -6.42 6.81 -6.70
CA ILE A 127 -6.79 6.37 -5.36
C ILE A 127 -8.02 5.48 -5.45
N ALA A 128 -7.91 4.22 -5.08
CA ALA A 128 -9.06 3.36 -4.85
C ALA A 128 -9.56 3.59 -3.41
N ALA A 129 -10.68 4.26 -3.27
CA ALA A 129 -11.39 4.45 -2.01
C ALA A 129 -12.56 3.48 -1.96
N GLN A 130 -12.58 2.60 -0.97
CA GLN A 130 -13.70 1.71 -0.67
C GLN A 130 -14.27 2.07 0.68
N GLN A 131 -15.59 2.17 0.77
CA GLN A 131 -16.31 2.49 1.98
C GLN A 131 -17.37 1.43 2.26
N ARG A 132 -17.49 1.04 3.53
CA ARG A 132 -18.53 0.13 4.02
C ARG A 132 -19.10 0.67 5.31
N HIS A 133 -20.40 0.63 5.45
CA HIS A 133 -21.13 1.02 6.65
C HIS A 133 -21.68 -0.23 7.36
N GLU A 134 -21.40 -0.33 8.66
CA GLU A 134 -21.92 -1.37 9.55
C GLU A 134 -22.45 -0.72 10.84
N GLY A 135 -23.73 -0.28 10.80
CA GLY A 135 -24.29 0.51 11.89
C GLY A 135 -23.60 1.85 12.06
N ASP A 136 -23.04 2.10 13.23
CA ASP A 136 -22.25 3.30 13.54
C ASP A 136 -20.76 3.22 13.12
N LEU A 137 -20.31 2.04 12.67
CA LEU A 137 -18.96 1.81 12.18
C LEU A 137 -18.87 2.10 10.69
N VAL A 138 -17.97 2.98 10.32
CA VAL A 138 -17.58 3.23 8.93
C VAL A 138 -16.18 2.67 8.70
N GLN A 139 -16.07 1.71 7.80
CA GLN A 139 -14.80 1.17 7.35
C GLN A 139 -14.40 1.88 6.05
N VAL A 140 -13.21 2.47 6.05
CA VAL A 140 -12.64 3.15 4.89
C VAL A 140 -11.32 2.49 4.53
N ARG A 141 -11.21 2.03 3.29
CA ARG A 141 -9.97 1.48 2.77
C ARG A 141 -9.48 2.34 1.61
N LEU A 142 -8.32 2.92 1.78
CA LEU A 142 -7.64 3.74 0.78
C LEU A 142 -6.43 2.97 0.27
N ARG A 143 -6.36 2.72 -1.02
CA ARG A 143 -5.22 2.02 -1.64
C ARG A 143 -4.75 2.77 -2.87
N GLN A 144 -3.44 2.84 -3.01
CA GLN A 144 -2.85 3.27 -4.27
C GLN A 144 -2.98 2.14 -5.29
N ASP A 145 -3.54 2.44 -6.48
CA ASP A 145 -3.64 1.42 -7.52
C ASP A 145 -2.25 1.02 -7.99
N MET A 146 -1.93 -0.27 -7.82
CA MET A 146 -0.65 -0.86 -8.24
C MET A 146 -0.44 -0.84 -9.75
N ALA A 147 -1.49 -0.61 -10.53
CA ALA A 147 -1.38 -0.52 -11.99
C ALA A 147 -0.59 0.73 -12.44
N SER A 148 -0.44 1.74 -11.59
CA SER A 148 0.38 2.93 -11.84
C SER A 148 1.86 2.76 -11.49
N PHE A 149 2.27 1.63 -10.89
CA PHE A 149 3.66 1.35 -10.51
C PHE A 149 4.64 1.25 -11.69
N GLY A 150 4.15 1.07 -12.92
CA GLY A 150 4.97 1.02 -14.14
C GLY A 150 5.31 2.38 -14.75
N ALA A 151 4.73 3.46 -14.28
CA ALA A 151 5.08 4.82 -14.68
C ALA A 151 5.85 5.47 -13.54
N TRP A 152 7.15 5.61 -13.66
CA TRP A 152 8.01 6.49 -12.85
C TRP A 152 7.57 7.96 -13.02
N ARG A 153 6.38 8.26 -12.56
CA ARG A 153 5.87 9.63 -12.46
C ARG A 153 6.09 10.06 -11.04
N GLY A 154 7.00 10.97 -10.81
CA GLY A 154 7.31 11.72 -9.61
C GLY A 154 6.83 11.19 -8.25
N ALA A 155 7.39 11.68 -7.18
CA ALA A 155 6.97 11.30 -5.83
C ALA A 155 5.47 11.57 -5.64
N THR A 156 4.71 10.51 -5.35
CA THR A 156 3.28 10.64 -4.99
C THR A 156 3.16 11.36 -3.66
N SER A 157 2.28 12.34 -3.58
CA SER A 157 1.99 13.06 -2.34
C SER A 157 0.53 12.86 -1.95
N TRP A 158 0.31 12.41 -0.73
CA TRP A 158 -1.01 12.24 -0.14
C TRP A 158 -1.13 13.06 1.13
N GLN A 159 -2.25 13.75 1.27
CA GLN A 159 -2.67 14.39 2.51
C GLN A 159 -4.04 13.83 2.91
N ILE A 160 -4.13 13.29 4.13
CA ILE A 160 -5.36 12.78 4.70
C ILE A 160 -5.68 13.58 5.97
N LEU A 161 -6.88 14.13 6.01
CA LEU A 161 -7.44 14.79 7.18
C LEU A 161 -8.60 13.96 7.71
N LEU A 162 -8.63 13.74 9.01
CA LEU A 162 -9.65 12.96 9.70
C LEU A 162 -10.48 13.82 10.65
N ALA A 163 -11.71 13.39 10.89
CA ALA A 163 -12.53 13.94 11.96
C ALA A 163 -11.89 13.64 13.31
N SER A 164 -11.52 14.66 14.06
CA SER A 164 -10.76 14.52 15.31
C SER A 164 -11.54 13.81 16.43
N GLU A 165 -12.86 13.96 16.45
CA GLU A 165 -13.73 13.48 17.54
C GLU A 165 -14.15 12.03 17.39
N VAL A 166 -14.06 11.46 16.17
CA VAL A 166 -14.51 10.10 15.88
C VAL A 166 -13.47 9.10 16.35
N PRO A 167 -13.82 8.16 17.26
CA PRO A 167 -12.94 7.08 17.66
C PRO A 167 -12.44 6.28 16.46
N THR A 168 -11.13 6.30 16.26
CA THR A 168 -10.49 5.78 15.03
C THR A 168 -9.56 4.62 15.34
N ARG A 169 -9.72 3.50 14.62
CA ARG A 169 -8.71 2.48 14.43
C ARG A 169 -7.97 2.76 13.15
N LEU A 170 -6.66 2.94 13.25
CA LEU A 170 -5.79 3.23 12.12
C LEU A 170 -4.92 2.03 11.77
N LYS A 171 -4.98 1.59 10.53
CA LYS A 171 -4.03 0.67 9.94
C LYS A 171 -3.35 1.36 8.76
N PHE A 172 -2.03 1.49 8.83
CA PHE A 172 -1.22 2.17 7.84
C PHE A 172 -0.11 1.25 7.34
N ASP A 173 -0.19 0.86 6.08
CA ASP A 173 0.78 -0.01 5.42
C ASP A 173 1.50 0.80 4.32
N ALA A 174 2.80 1.02 4.50
CA ALA A 174 3.58 1.85 3.60
C ALA A 174 4.89 1.18 3.17
N GLY A 175 5.27 1.35 1.91
CA GLY A 175 6.52 0.83 1.36
C GLY A 175 7.72 1.74 1.68
N ALA A 176 7.98 2.74 0.85
CA ALA A 176 9.14 3.61 0.98
C ALA A 176 8.76 5.09 0.89
N GLY A 177 9.46 5.96 1.63
CA GLY A 177 9.18 7.40 1.52
C GLY A 177 9.36 8.20 2.79
N ASN A 178 8.62 9.33 2.84
CA ASN A 178 8.56 10.20 4.01
C ASN A 178 7.11 10.25 4.52
N PHE A 179 6.93 9.84 5.76
CA PHE A 179 5.60 9.75 6.38
C PHE A 179 5.51 10.65 7.60
N ASP A 180 4.51 11.51 7.64
CA ASP A 180 4.24 12.44 8.72
C ASP A 180 2.83 12.16 9.26
N LEU A 181 2.77 11.54 10.44
CA LEU A 181 1.53 11.09 11.07
C LEU A 181 1.30 11.87 12.37
N ASP A 182 0.51 12.94 12.30
CA ASP A 182 0.10 13.71 13.47
C ASP A 182 -1.20 13.14 14.05
N LEU A 183 -1.06 12.33 15.09
CA LEU A 183 -2.19 11.71 15.78
C LEU A 183 -2.64 12.53 17.02
N SER A 184 -1.98 13.65 17.33
CA SER A 184 -2.16 14.38 18.59
C SER A 184 -3.56 14.94 18.82
N THR A 185 -4.26 15.25 17.72
CA THR A 185 -5.62 15.80 17.74
C THR A 185 -6.70 14.76 17.48
N LEU A 186 -6.31 13.51 17.19
CA LEU A 186 -7.23 12.42 16.86
C LEU A 186 -7.61 11.59 18.08
N THR A 187 -8.84 11.11 18.10
CA THR A 187 -9.30 10.13 19.08
C THR A 187 -8.93 8.73 18.62
N ILE A 188 -7.67 8.34 18.83
CA ILE A 188 -7.17 7.04 18.44
C ILE A 188 -7.52 5.98 19.48
N VAL A 189 -8.12 4.87 19.06
CA VAL A 189 -8.38 3.67 19.87
C VAL A 189 -7.25 2.66 19.72
N GLU A 190 -6.76 2.52 18.51
CA GLU A 190 -5.66 1.60 18.17
C GLU A 190 -4.98 2.12 16.89
N ALA A 191 -3.66 2.06 16.85
CA ALA A 191 -2.90 2.33 15.63
C ALA A 191 -1.94 1.18 15.33
N ARG A 192 -1.94 0.71 14.08
CA ARG A 192 -0.99 -0.26 13.55
C ARG A 192 -0.31 0.33 12.32
N LEU A 193 0.99 0.51 12.40
CA LEU A 193 1.80 1.13 11.36
C LEU A 193 2.84 0.12 10.87
N GLN A 194 2.82 -0.19 9.59
CA GLN A 194 3.81 -1.05 8.94
C GLN A 194 4.54 -0.23 7.88
N VAL A 195 5.85 -0.08 8.03
CA VAL A 195 6.65 0.80 7.18
C VAL A 195 7.89 0.05 6.70
N GLY A 196 8.13 0.06 5.39
CA GLY A 196 9.29 -0.61 4.79
C GLY A 196 10.60 0.18 5.00
N ALA A 197 11.07 0.88 3.97
CA ALA A 197 12.29 1.68 4.00
C ALA A 197 11.95 3.18 3.96
N ALA A 198 11.86 3.83 5.12
CA ALA A 198 11.31 5.18 5.19
C ALA A 198 11.86 6.04 6.33
N ARG A 199 11.60 7.34 6.20
CA ARG A 199 11.68 8.29 7.31
C ARG A 199 10.27 8.60 7.77
N THR A 200 9.97 8.31 9.03
CA THR A 200 8.62 8.44 9.58
C THR A 200 8.64 9.29 10.83
N ARG A 201 7.87 10.37 10.83
CA ARG A 201 7.57 11.18 12.01
C ARG A 201 6.18 10.80 12.50
N ILE A 202 6.05 10.56 13.80
CA ILE A 202 4.79 10.21 14.45
C ILE A 202 4.64 11.09 15.67
N VAL A 203 3.59 11.90 15.72
CA VAL A 203 3.18 12.59 16.93
C VAL A 203 2.15 11.70 17.64
N LEU A 204 2.43 11.30 18.88
CA LEU A 204 1.54 10.41 19.64
C LEU A 204 0.17 11.05 19.90
N PRO A 205 -0.90 10.24 19.92
CA PRO A 205 -2.23 10.73 20.25
C PRO A 205 -2.33 11.08 21.76
N ARG A 206 -3.29 11.92 22.09
CA ARG A 206 -3.73 12.13 23.47
C ARG A 206 -4.70 11.03 23.84
N PRO A 207 -4.31 10.05 24.67
CA PRO A 207 -5.12 8.88 24.93
C PRO A 207 -6.36 9.22 25.76
N ARG A 208 -7.42 8.46 25.57
CA ARG A 208 -8.57 8.34 26.46
C ARG A 208 -8.65 6.88 26.91
N GLY A 209 -8.02 6.58 28.05
CA GLY A 209 -7.76 5.24 28.51
C GLY A 209 -6.40 4.68 28.04
N ALA A 210 -6.18 3.39 28.19
CA ALA A 210 -4.97 2.72 27.76
C ALA A 210 -5.08 2.32 26.27
N ILE A 211 -4.21 2.88 25.43
CA ILE A 211 -4.17 2.59 23.99
C ILE A 211 -2.84 2.00 23.57
N THR A 212 -2.83 1.28 22.46
CA THR A 212 -1.61 0.70 21.87
C THR A 212 -1.35 1.28 20.48
N VAL A 213 -0.12 1.71 20.27
CA VAL A 213 0.43 2.07 18.95
C VAL A 213 1.48 1.03 18.59
N ALA A 214 1.15 0.14 17.67
CA ALA A 214 2.05 -0.89 17.17
C ALA A 214 2.74 -0.42 15.89
N ILE A 215 4.07 -0.43 15.88
CA ILE A 215 4.90 0.02 14.76
C ILE A 215 5.79 -1.13 14.31
N THR A 216 5.73 -1.47 13.04
CA THR A 216 6.65 -2.41 12.42
C THR A 216 7.48 -1.68 11.38
N GLY A 217 8.80 -1.69 11.54
CA GLY A 217 9.74 -1.02 10.65
C GLY A 217 10.72 -1.99 9.99
N GLY A 218 11.02 -1.77 8.70
CA GLY A 218 12.12 -2.45 8.02
C GLY A 218 13.46 -1.73 8.27
N ALA A 219 14.05 -1.15 7.21
CA ALA A 219 15.24 -0.29 7.28
C ALA A 219 14.82 1.19 7.35
N SER A 220 14.47 1.68 8.52
CA SER A 220 13.76 2.96 8.67
C SER A 220 14.29 3.82 9.80
N THR A 221 14.07 5.14 9.66
CA THR A 221 14.29 6.11 10.73
C THR A 221 12.93 6.62 11.25
N PHE A 222 12.71 6.50 12.55
CA PHE A 222 11.49 6.98 13.20
C PHE A 222 11.81 8.14 14.14
N THR A 223 11.01 9.20 14.07
CA THR A 223 10.96 10.27 15.06
C THR A 223 9.61 10.19 15.74
N LEU A 224 9.62 9.88 17.03
CA LEU A 224 8.44 9.76 17.86
C LEU A 224 8.33 10.99 18.75
N GLU A 225 7.38 11.86 18.50
CA GLU A 225 7.14 13.06 19.28
C GLU A 225 6.02 12.80 20.29
N VAL A 226 6.31 13.12 21.56
CA VAL A 226 5.38 12.94 22.66
C VAL A 226 4.78 14.29 23.06
N PRO A 227 3.46 14.51 22.87
CA PRO A 227 2.83 15.74 23.30
C PRO A 227 2.93 15.93 24.83
N PRO A 228 3.06 17.16 25.31
CA PRO A 228 3.13 17.43 26.75
C PRO A 228 1.93 16.84 27.50
N GLY A 229 2.22 16.15 28.62
CA GLY A 229 1.23 15.53 29.50
C GLY A 229 0.73 14.15 29.02
N VAL A 230 1.30 13.58 27.96
CA VAL A 230 1.01 12.22 27.54
C VAL A 230 1.94 11.24 28.27
N GLU A 231 1.35 10.31 29.01
CA GLU A 231 2.08 9.22 29.64
C GLU A 231 2.25 8.06 28.68
N TYR A 232 3.50 7.61 28.51
CA TYR A 232 3.82 6.58 27.53
C TYR A 232 4.90 5.61 28.00
N GLN A 233 4.90 4.43 27.37
CA GLN A 233 5.97 3.44 27.45
C GLN A 233 6.30 2.96 26.02
N PHE A 234 7.58 2.91 25.72
CA PHE A 234 8.12 2.39 24.47
C PHE A 234 8.78 1.04 24.72
N GLU A 235 8.34 0.03 23.99
CA GLU A 235 8.90 -1.32 24.00
C GLU A 235 9.42 -1.64 22.59
N SER A 236 10.67 -2.05 22.49
CA SER A 236 11.26 -2.47 21.21
C SER A 236 11.60 -3.95 21.21
N SER A 237 11.38 -4.58 20.06
CA SER A 237 11.75 -5.97 19.78
C SER A 237 12.22 -6.10 18.33
N GLY A 238 13.03 -7.12 18.05
CA GLY A 238 13.53 -7.38 16.70
C GLY A 238 15.04 -7.22 16.57
N GLY A 239 15.51 -6.87 15.35
CA GLY A 239 16.93 -6.88 14.99
C GLY A 239 17.74 -5.70 15.54
N LEU A 240 18.53 -5.06 14.66
CA LEU A 240 19.42 -3.94 15.03
C LEU A 240 18.60 -2.64 15.16
N THR A 241 18.02 -2.41 16.33
CA THR A 241 17.27 -1.18 16.62
C THR A 241 18.05 -0.31 17.60
N SER A 242 18.40 0.91 17.17
CA SER A 242 18.94 1.96 18.04
C SER A 242 17.80 2.83 18.53
N VAL A 243 17.71 3.04 19.84
CA VAL A 243 16.69 3.91 20.46
C VAL A 243 17.41 5.02 21.20
N ASP A 244 17.07 6.26 20.88
CA ASP A 244 17.56 7.46 21.53
C ASP A 244 16.38 8.23 22.16
N GLY A 245 16.50 8.62 23.43
CA GLY A 245 15.47 9.32 24.19
C GLY A 245 14.92 8.51 25.35
N VAL A 246 13.94 9.08 26.04
CA VAL A 246 13.30 8.46 27.19
C VAL A 246 12.30 7.40 26.74
N THR A 247 12.45 6.17 27.20
CA THR A 247 11.56 5.07 26.77
C THR A 247 10.32 4.90 27.65
N ARG A 248 10.24 5.59 28.77
CA ARG A 248 9.07 5.54 29.66
C ARG A 248 8.93 6.82 30.47
N SER A 249 7.74 7.40 30.46
CA SER A 249 7.42 8.53 31.31
C SER A 249 7.23 8.11 32.78
N ALA A 250 7.47 9.03 33.70
CA ALA A 250 7.44 8.73 35.13
C ALA A 250 6.06 8.30 35.65
N GLY A 251 5.00 8.88 35.09
CA GLY A 251 3.61 8.61 35.50
C GLY A 251 2.96 7.40 34.82
N TYR A 252 3.62 6.77 33.87
CA TYR A 252 3.01 5.71 33.04
C TYR A 252 2.36 4.58 33.86
N ALA A 253 2.98 4.17 34.97
CA ALA A 253 2.50 3.02 35.74
C ALA A 253 1.15 3.29 36.43
N THR A 254 0.87 4.52 36.76
CA THR A 254 -0.33 4.94 37.53
C THR A 254 -1.36 5.69 36.70
N ALA A 255 -0.98 6.13 35.48
CA ALA A 255 -1.89 6.87 34.62
C ALA A 255 -3.00 5.96 34.05
N ALA A 256 -4.24 6.43 34.16
CA ALA A 256 -5.37 5.78 33.48
C ALA A 256 -5.28 5.98 31.97
N ASP A 257 -4.93 7.20 31.55
CA ASP A 257 -4.75 7.59 30.15
C ASP A 257 -3.27 7.44 29.78
N ARG A 258 -2.94 6.44 28.97
CA ARG A 258 -1.56 6.11 28.61
C ARG A 258 -1.42 5.48 27.27
N VAL A 259 -0.26 5.64 26.65
CA VAL A 259 0.09 5.06 25.35
C VAL A 259 1.17 4.01 25.53
N LEU A 260 0.88 2.78 25.08
CA LEU A 260 1.90 1.75 24.90
C LEU A 260 2.36 1.76 23.45
N VAL A 261 3.60 2.12 23.19
CA VAL A 261 4.22 2.03 21.87
C VAL A 261 5.00 0.73 21.79
N ARG A 262 4.58 -0.18 20.90
CA ARG A 262 5.31 -1.41 20.59
C ARG A 262 5.97 -1.29 19.25
N PHE A 263 7.29 -1.35 19.25
CA PHE A 263 8.09 -1.28 18.05
C PHE A 263 8.71 -2.64 17.74
N THR A 264 8.54 -3.11 16.50
CA THR A 264 9.22 -4.29 15.99
C THR A 264 9.99 -3.88 14.73
N GLY A 265 11.32 -3.96 14.77
CA GLY A 265 12.14 -3.45 13.68
C GLY A 265 13.21 -4.41 13.19
N GLY A 266 13.64 -4.19 11.93
CA GLY A 266 14.85 -4.77 11.37
C GLY A 266 16.06 -3.91 11.71
N ALA A 267 16.64 -3.21 10.71
CA ALA A 267 17.73 -2.24 10.90
C ALA A 267 17.15 -0.83 10.99
N SER A 268 16.77 -0.40 12.18
CA SER A 268 16.03 0.87 12.37
C SER A 268 16.67 1.75 13.44
N SER A 269 16.45 3.06 13.33
CA SER A 269 16.73 4.03 14.39
C SER A 269 15.43 4.70 14.83
N VAL A 270 15.26 4.85 16.15
CA VAL A 270 14.11 5.51 16.76
C VAL A 270 14.61 6.63 17.66
N HIS A 271 14.16 7.84 17.40
CA HIS A 271 14.40 9.01 18.25
C HIS A 271 13.09 9.40 18.93
N ILE A 272 13.09 9.54 20.25
CA ILE A 272 11.94 9.89 21.09
C ILE A 272 12.20 11.26 21.72
N GLY A 273 11.33 12.24 21.39
CA GLY A 273 11.48 13.62 21.87
C GLY A 273 10.17 14.26 22.33
#